data_ab88e73bf5a8d2f7c6d2c81b15aa75a1
#
_entry.id   ab88e73bf5a8d2f7c6d2c81b15aa75a1
#
_cell.length_a   1.000
_cell.length_b   1.000
_cell.length_c   1.000
_cell.angle_alpha   90.00
_cell.angle_beta   90.00
_cell.angle_gamma   90.00
#
_symmetry.space_group_name_H-M   'P 1'
#
loop_
_entity.id
_entity.type
_entity.pdbx_description
1 polymer ?
#
loop_
_entity_poly.entity_id
_entity_poly.type
_entity_poly.pdbx_seq_one_letter_code
_entity_poly.pdbx_strand_id
1 'polypeptide(L)'
;MKKALIFQGGWEGHEPEEVAGILGGILEEEGFQVKITDTLDTLKEDDLTSYDLIVPNWTQGTIEEDQLKPLLEAIAKGTGLAGLHGGMGDSFRMAVDYQFMVGGQWVAHPGDDGVEYKVRILDKDHPLTEGIDDFTVVSEQYYMHVDPAVKVHAVTRFPNAEGPYQTNDEVDMPVIWTKRWGEGKVYYNSLGHVAEIVRMPEVMELMRKGFVWASR
;
A
#
# COMPACT_ATOMS: atom_id res chain seq x y z
N MET A 1 -20.16 13.85 0.57
CA MET A 1 -18.78 13.83 1.14
C MET A 1 -18.33 12.38 1.09
N LYS A 2 -17.19 12.11 0.48
CA LYS A 2 -16.62 10.76 0.44
C LYS A 2 -16.19 10.31 1.84
N LYS A 3 -16.23 8.99 2.09
CA LYS A 3 -15.86 8.42 3.38
C LYS A 3 -14.68 7.46 3.20
N ALA A 4 -13.69 7.55 4.10
CA ALA A 4 -12.57 6.63 4.16
C ALA A 4 -12.49 5.96 5.54
N LEU A 5 -12.12 4.68 5.53
CA LEU A 5 -11.77 3.90 6.70
C LEU A 5 -10.27 3.58 6.66
N ILE A 6 -9.53 3.95 7.69
CA ILE A 6 -8.15 3.48 7.92
C ILE A 6 -8.20 2.52 9.11
N PHE A 7 -7.77 1.28 8.93
CA PHE A 7 -7.50 0.38 10.05
C PHE A 7 -5.99 0.21 10.21
N GLN A 8 -5.50 0.46 11.43
CA GLN A 8 -4.08 0.52 11.71
C GLN A 8 -3.67 -0.38 12.87
N GLY A 9 -2.43 -0.87 12.85
CA GLY A 9 -1.87 -1.70 13.92
C GLY A 9 -0.82 -2.69 13.42
N GLY A 10 -0.67 -3.79 14.14
CA GLY A 10 0.29 -4.83 13.85
C GLY A 10 1.67 -4.52 14.42
N TRP A 11 2.71 -4.56 13.60
CA TRP A 11 4.08 -4.35 14.07
C TRP A 11 4.41 -2.87 14.30
N GLU A 12 4.73 -2.53 15.56
CA GLU A 12 4.99 -1.15 16.00
C GLU A 12 6.19 -0.47 15.32
N GLY A 13 7.13 -1.26 14.76
CA GLY A 13 8.29 -0.72 14.05
C GLY A 13 7.94 0.06 12.77
N HIS A 14 6.71 -0.07 12.27
CA HIS A 14 6.19 0.73 11.15
C HIS A 14 5.36 1.95 11.60
N GLU A 15 5.40 2.31 12.89
CA GLU A 15 4.74 3.49 13.46
C GLU A 15 3.26 3.62 13.02
N PRO A 16 2.44 2.56 13.19
CA PRO A 16 1.13 2.47 12.55
C PRO A 16 0.18 3.61 12.92
N GLU A 17 0.20 4.08 14.17
CA GLU A 17 -0.64 5.20 14.62
C GLU A 17 -0.23 6.52 13.94
N GLU A 18 1.07 6.82 13.91
CA GLU A 18 1.58 8.05 13.29
C GLU A 18 1.38 8.05 11.79
N VAL A 19 1.67 6.94 11.12
CA VAL A 19 1.43 6.77 9.68
C VAL A 19 -0.06 6.92 9.36
N ALA A 20 -0.96 6.29 10.14
CA ALA A 20 -2.40 6.44 9.95
C ALA A 20 -2.85 7.90 10.10
N GLY A 21 -2.27 8.65 11.03
CA GLY A 21 -2.51 10.09 11.19
C GLY A 21 -2.12 10.90 9.95
N ILE A 22 -0.96 10.61 9.35
CA ILE A 22 -0.49 11.28 8.11
C ILE A 22 -1.43 10.95 6.95
N LEU A 23 -1.76 9.67 6.75
CA LEU A 23 -2.65 9.22 5.68
C LEU A 23 -4.07 9.81 5.85
N GLY A 24 -4.54 9.89 7.10
CA GLY A 24 -5.80 10.56 7.45
C GLY A 24 -5.80 12.03 7.07
N GLY A 25 -4.73 12.75 7.37
CA GLY A 25 -4.56 14.15 7.00
C GLY A 25 -4.61 14.36 5.48
N ILE A 26 -3.93 13.52 4.70
CA ILE A 26 -3.99 13.56 3.23
C ILE A 26 -5.43 13.39 2.73
N LEU A 27 -6.18 12.44 3.30
CA LEU A 27 -7.56 12.18 2.92
C LEU A 27 -8.50 13.33 3.30
N GLU A 28 -8.32 13.93 4.47
CA GLU A 28 -9.11 15.09 4.92
C GLU A 28 -8.88 16.31 4.01
N GLU A 29 -7.64 16.56 3.58
CA GLU A 29 -7.33 17.59 2.58
C GLU A 29 -8.03 17.34 1.24
N GLU A 30 -8.23 16.09 0.84
CA GLU A 30 -9.00 15.68 -0.34
C GLU A 30 -10.53 15.65 -0.10
N GLY A 31 -10.99 16.11 1.06
CA GLY A 31 -12.39 16.27 1.39
C GLY A 31 -13.10 14.99 1.84
N PHE A 32 -12.36 13.97 2.29
CA PHE A 32 -12.96 12.77 2.88
C PHE A 32 -13.34 12.99 4.35
N GLN A 33 -14.39 12.33 4.77
CA GLN A 33 -14.64 12.05 6.18
C GLN A 33 -13.90 10.77 6.54
N VAL A 34 -12.91 10.87 7.44
CA VAL A 34 -12.01 9.77 7.79
C VAL A 34 -12.42 9.16 9.12
N LYS A 35 -12.51 7.83 9.17
CA LYS A 35 -12.53 7.02 10.40
C LYS A 35 -11.20 6.29 10.51
N ILE A 36 -10.48 6.47 11.62
CA ILE A 36 -9.28 5.68 11.96
C ILE A 36 -9.65 4.73 13.10
N THR A 37 -9.23 3.48 13.01
CA THR A 37 -9.47 2.45 14.03
C THR A 37 -8.23 1.61 14.25
N ASP A 38 -8.05 1.14 15.48
CA ASP A 38 -6.96 0.25 15.93
C ASP A 38 -7.42 -1.19 16.16
N THR A 39 -8.60 -1.54 15.63
CA THR A 39 -9.14 -2.90 15.73
C THR A 39 -9.63 -3.43 14.39
N LEU A 40 -9.32 -4.70 14.11
CA LEU A 40 -9.84 -5.40 12.93
C LEU A 40 -11.33 -5.75 13.05
N ASP A 41 -11.92 -5.68 14.23
CA ASP A 41 -13.36 -5.96 14.43
C ASP A 41 -14.23 -4.95 13.68
N THR A 42 -13.74 -3.73 13.43
CA THR A 42 -14.40 -2.75 12.57
C THR A 42 -14.74 -3.32 11.17
N LEU A 43 -13.93 -4.27 10.66
CA LEU A 43 -14.17 -4.89 9.36
C LEU A 43 -15.43 -5.78 9.32
N LYS A 44 -15.90 -6.25 10.45
CA LYS A 44 -17.15 -7.06 10.56
C LYS A 44 -18.31 -6.29 11.18
N GLU A 45 -18.04 -5.19 11.90
CA GLU A 45 -19.05 -4.42 12.60
C GLU A 45 -19.62 -3.28 11.74
N ASP A 46 -18.80 -2.66 10.88
CA ASP A 46 -19.22 -1.59 10.00
C ASP A 46 -19.81 -2.13 8.68
N ASP A 47 -20.70 -1.36 8.08
CA ASP A 47 -21.06 -1.54 6.66
C ASP A 47 -19.94 -0.99 5.78
N LEU A 48 -18.99 -1.85 5.41
CA LEU A 48 -17.83 -1.50 4.61
C LEU A 48 -18.20 -0.97 3.21
N THR A 49 -19.40 -1.30 2.70
CA THR A 49 -19.88 -0.80 1.41
C THR A 49 -20.31 0.67 1.48
N SER A 50 -20.43 1.23 2.69
CA SER A 50 -20.72 2.66 2.89
C SER A 50 -19.49 3.56 2.73
N TYR A 51 -18.29 2.99 2.68
CA TYR A 51 -17.03 3.71 2.45
C TYR A 51 -16.71 3.79 0.96
N ASP A 52 -16.11 4.91 0.56
CA ASP A 52 -15.59 5.11 -0.80
C ASP A 52 -14.17 4.58 -0.95
N LEU A 53 -13.45 4.49 0.17
CA LEU A 53 -12.06 4.00 0.25
C LEU A 53 -11.82 3.29 1.59
N ILE A 54 -11.09 2.18 1.53
CA ILE A 54 -10.51 1.50 2.70
C ILE A 54 -8.99 1.53 2.57
N VAL A 55 -8.31 1.87 3.67
CA VAL A 55 -6.86 2.01 3.74
C VAL A 55 -6.33 1.04 4.79
N PRO A 56 -5.76 -0.10 4.38
CA PRO A 56 -5.01 -0.98 5.27
C PRO A 56 -3.71 -0.30 5.71
N ASN A 57 -3.46 -0.31 7.02
CA ASN A 57 -2.19 0.09 7.64
C ASN A 57 -1.87 -0.85 8.82
N TRP A 58 -1.87 -2.17 8.54
CA TRP A 58 -1.72 -3.23 9.54
C TRP A 58 -0.62 -4.22 9.14
N THR A 59 0.59 -4.04 9.64
CA THR A 59 1.72 -4.91 9.28
C THR A 59 1.66 -6.24 10.03
N GLN A 60 1.83 -7.34 9.30
CA GLN A 60 1.76 -8.71 9.83
C GLN A 60 0.36 -9.04 10.43
N GLY A 61 0.32 -9.72 11.57
CA GLY A 61 -0.93 -10.08 12.24
C GLY A 61 -1.72 -11.19 11.55
N THR A 62 -2.87 -11.47 12.13
CA THR A 62 -3.85 -12.43 11.62
C THR A 62 -5.18 -11.71 11.42
N ILE A 63 -5.85 -11.98 10.32
CA ILE A 63 -7.22 -11.56 10.06
C ILE A 63 -8.12 -12.82 10.10
N GLU A 64 -9.23 -12.75 10.84
CA GLU A 64 -10.17 -13.84 10.92
C GLU A 64 -11.10 -13.86 9.69
N GLU A 65 -11.70 -15.01 9.40
CA GLU A 65 -12.57 -15.18 8.23
C GLU A 65 -13.76 -14.20 8.24
N ASP A 66 -14.34 -13.94 9.43
CA ASP A 66 -15.47 -13.02 9.61
C ASP A 66 -15.09 -11.53 9.47
N GLN A 67 -13.80 -11.20 9.50
CA GLN A 67 -13.23 -9.88 9.22
C GLN A 67 -12.81 -9.77 7.74
N LEU A 68 -12.18 -10.81 7.19
CA LEU A 68 -11.66 -10.81 5.82
C LEU A 68 -12.78 -10.84 4.78
N LYS A 69 -13.78 -11.69 4.95
CA LYS A 69 -14.86 -11.86 3.98
C LYS A 69 -15.63 -10.58 3.70
N PRO A 70 -16.09 -9.79 4.68
CA PRO A 70 -16.73 -8.50 4.42
C PRO A 70 -15.82 -7.51 3.68
N LEU A 71 -14.51 -7.49 3.98
CA LEU A 71 -13.54 -6.65 3.28
C LEU A 71 -13.48 -7.03 1.79
N LEU A 72 -13.25 -8.31 1.47
CA LEU A 72 -13.18 -8.79 0.09
C LEU A 72 -14.47 -8.47 -0.69
N GLU A 73 -15.64 -8.66 -0.06
CA GLU A 73 -16.94 -8.39 -0.66
C GLU A 73 -17.19 -6.90 -0.91
N ALA A 74 -16.79 -6.02 0.03
CA ALA A 74 -16.94 -4.59 -0.12
C ALA A 74 -16.09 -4.05 -1.28
N ILE A 75 -14.82 -4.50 -1.37
CA ILE A 75 -13.97 -4.11 -2.50
C ILE A 75 -14.52 -4.67 -3.80
N ALA A 76 -14.97 -5.93 -3.85
CA ALA A 76 -15.57 -6.51 -5.04
C ALA A 76 -16.84 -5.76 -5.54
N LYS A 77 -17.56 -5.09 -4.63
CA LYS A 77 -18.74 -4.25 -4.92
C LYS A 77 -18.41 -2.79 -5.26
N GLY A 78 -17.13 -2.42 -5.32
CA GLY A 78 -16.70 -1.12 -5.80
C GLY A 78 -16.11 -0.17 -4.77
N THR A 79 -16.06 -0.53 -3.48
CA THR A 79 -15.25 0.23 -2.50
C THR A 79 -13.77 0.17 -2.92
N GLY A 80 -13.07 1.30 -2.89
CA GLY A 80 -11.65 1.34 -3.22
C GLY A 80 -10.77 0.77 -2.12
N LEU A 81 -9.60 0.25 -2.49
CA LEU A 81 -8.56 -0.18 -1.56
C LEU A 81 -7.24 0.51 -1.92
N ALA A 82 -6.62 1.19 -0.98
CA ALA A 82 -5.31 1.81 -1.21
C ALA A 82 -4.47 1.80 0.06
N GLY A 83 -3.19 1.46 -0.06
CA GLY A 83 -2.30 1.41 1.10
C GLY A 83 -0.84 1.38 0.70
N LEU A 84 0.01 1.32 1.72
CA LEU A 84 1.45 1.42 1.53
C LEU A 84 2.23 0.38 2.33
N HIS A 85 3.45 0.14 1.87
CA HIS A 85 4.50 -0.60 2.56
C HIS A 85 4.00 -1.89 3.21
N GLY A 86 4.51 -2.21 4.43
CA GLY A 86 4.07 -3.38 5.19
C GLY A 86 2.63 -3.28 5.68
N GLY A 87 2.10 -2.06 5.84
CA GLY A 87 0.72 -1.83 6.28
C GLY A 87 -0.35 -2.40 5.33
N MET A 88 0.01 -2.67 4.06
CA MET A 88 -0.84 -3.36 3.10
C MET A 88 -0.15 -4.56 2.46
N GLY A 89 1.14 -4.46 2.10
CA GLY A 89 1.86 -5.51 1.36
C GLY A 89 2.42 -6.65 2.23
N ASP A 90 2.55 -6.43 3.54
CA ASP A 90 2.98 -7.43 4.53
C ASP A 90 1.89 -7.74 5.57
N SER A 91 0.66 -7.38 5.30
CA SER A 91 -0.48 -7.69 6.16
C SER A 91 -0.89 -9.15 5.99
N PHE A 92 -1.24 -9.78 7.10
CA PHE A 92 -1.97 -11.06 7.13
C PHE A 92 -1.34 -12.12 6.23
N ARG A 93 -0.07 -12.45 6.41
CA ARG A 93 0.75 -13.33 5.54
C ARG A 93 0.10 -14.67 5.19
N MET A 94 -0.81 -15.19 6.02
CA MET A 94 -1.51 -16.46 5.80
C MET A 94 -2.85 -16.30 5.06
N ALA A 95 -3.31 -15.06 4.84
CA ALA A 95 -4.57 -14.77 4.16
C ALA A 95 -4.36 -14.64 2.64
N VAL A 96 -4.34 -15.75 1.94
CA VAL A 96 -4.03 -15.83 0.49
C VAL A 96 -4.99 -14.97 -0.33
N ASP A 97 -6.28 -14.95 0.01
CA ASP A 97 -7.28 -14.15 -0.71
C ASP A 97 -7.05 -12.64 -0.53
N TYR A 98 -6.57 -12.22 0.66
CA TYR A 98 -6.16 -10.83 0.88
C TYR A 98 -5.00 -10.44 -0.04
N GLN A 99 -3.94 -11.26 -0.10
CA GLN A 99 -2.78 -11.02 -0.94
C GLN A 99 -3.14 -11.03 -2.43
N PHE A 100 -4.04 -11.91 -2.84
CA PHE A 100 -4.54 -11.94 -4.22
C PHE A 100 -5.34 -10.67 -4.56
N MET A 101 -6.14 -10.15 -3.62
CA MET A 101 -6.84 -8.87 -3.79
C MET A 101 -5.84 -7.71 -3.90
N VAL A 102 -4.81 -7.65 -3.04
CA VAL A 102 -3.75 -6.63 -3.05
C VAL A 102 -2.92 -6.68 -4.34
N GLY A 103 -2.71 -7.87 -4.89
CA GLY A 103 -1.91 -8.09 -6.10
C GLY A 103 -0.44 -8.35 -5.84
N GLY A 104 -0.06 -8.66 -4.61
CA GLY A 104 1.30 -9.02 -4.23
C GLY A 104 1.48 -9.13 -2.73
N GLN A 105 2.64 -9.64 -2.35
CA GLN A 105 3.04 -9.74 -0.95
C GLN A 105 4.52 -9.47 -0.79
N TRP A 106 4.89 -8.90 0.34
CA TRP A 106 6.26 -8.77 0.78
C TRP A 106 6.90 -10.14 1.05
N VAL A 107 8.17 -10.30 0.65
CA VAL A 107 8.96 -11.49 0.94
C VAL A 107 10.33 -11.20 1.54
N ALA A 108 10.91 -10.02 1.25
CA ALA A 108 12.21 -9.62 1.79
C ALA A 108 12.44 -8.10 1.63
N HIS A 109 13.40 -7.57 2.37
CA HIS A 109 14.01 -6.25 2.19
C HIS A 109 15.53 -6.37 2.32
N PRO A 110 16.22 -6.87 1.27
CA PRO A 110 17.65 -7.08 1.29
C PRO A 110 18.44 -5.81 1.64
N GLY A 111 19.28 -5.88 2.66
CA GLY A 111 20.05 -4.75 3.19
C GLY A 111 19.36 -4.01 4.32
N ASP A 112 18.18 -4.48 4.75
CA ASP A 112 17.37 -3.92 5.85
C ASP A 112 17.06 -2.42 5.64
N ASP A 113 16.90 -1.65 6.70
CA ASP A 113 16.71 -0.20 6.67
C ASP A 113 18.03 0.52 6.31
N GLY A 114 17.94 1.61 5.57
CA GLY A 114 19.10 2.42 5.17
C GLY A 114 19.70 2.08 3.79
N VAL A 115 19.04 1.26 2.99
CA VAL A 115 19.43 1.06 1.59
C VAL A 115 19.05 2.28 0.77
N GLU A 116 20.05 2.88 0.09
CA GLU A 116 19.79 3.93 -0.91
C GLU A 116 19.40 3.29 -2.24
N TYR A 117 18.23 3.64 -2.75
CA TYR A 117 17.76 3.16 -4.04
C TYR A 117 16.94 4.18 -4.81
N LYS A 118 16.92 4.02 -6.12
CA LYS A 118 16.16 4.88 -7.02
C LYS A 118 14.80 4.28 -7.32
N VAL A 119 13.77 5.11 -7.19
CA VAL A 119 12.42 4.86 -7.71
C VAL A 119 12.31 5.49 -9.09
N ARG A 120 11.99 4.67 -10.09
CA ARG A 120 11.82 5.09 -11.48
C ARG A 120 10.35 5.08 -11.87
N ILE A 121 9.87 6.20 -12.35
CA ILE A 121 8.49 6.36 -12.85
C ILE A 121 8.42 5.86 -14.28
N LEU A 122 7.50 4.91 -14.55
CA LEU A 122 7.39 4.27 -15.87
C LEU A 122 6.53 5.05 -16.86
N ASP A 123 5.50 5.75 -16.37
CA ASP A 123 4.55 6.50 -17.20
C ASP A 123 4.28 7.85 -16.52
N LYS A 124 4.94 8.89 -17.01
CA LYS A 124 4.87 10.24 -16.44
C LYS A 124 3.60 11.01 -16.82
N ASP A 125 2.84 10.52 -17.77
CA ASP A 125 1.58 11.12 -18.23
C ASP A 125 0.35 10.47 -17.54
N HIS A 126 0.57 9.42 -16.74
CA HIS A 126 -0.52 8.75 -16.04
C HIS A 126 -0.98 9.59 -14.83
N PRO A 127 -2.29 9.74 -14.55
CA PRO A 127 -2.80 10.54 -13.42
C PRO A 127 -2.20 10.20 -12.05
N LEU A 128 -1.75 8.96 -11.83
CA LEU A 128 -1.09 8.54 -10.59
C LEU A 128 0.34 9.05 -10.43
N THR A 129 1.00 9.43 -11.52
CA THR A 129 2.45 9.70 -11.56
C THR A 129 2.79 10.99 -12.28
N GLU A 130 1.80 11.65 -12.88
CA GLU A 130 1.97 12.95 -13.53
C GLU A 130 2.59 13.98 -12.57
N GLY A 131 3.63 14.65 -13.04
CA GLY A 131 4.37 15.67 -12.28
C GLY A 131 5.36 15.10 -11.25
N ILE A 132 5.53 13.78 -11.18
CA ILE A 132 6.52 13.14 -10.31
C ILE A 132 7.67 12.61 -11.16
N ASP A 133 8.88 13.11 -10.88
CA ASP A 133 10.10 12.60 -11.50
C ASP A 133 10.65 11.37 -10.74
N ASP A 134 11.66 10.73 -11.33
CA ASP A 134 12.44 9.71 -10.63
C ASP A 134 13.10 10.34 -9.40
N PHE A 135 13.09 9.63 -8.27
CA PHE A 135 13.65 10.11 -7.01
C PHE A 135 14.41 9.01 -6.28
N THR A 136 15.20 9.41 -5.28
CA THR A 136 15.99 8.50 -4.45
C THR A 136 15.40 8.43 -3.06
N VAL A 137 15.38 7.23 -2.50
CA VAL A 137 14.94 6.93 -1.13
C VAL A 137 16.06 6.21 -0.41
N VAL A 138 16.23 6.50 0.88
CA VAL A 138 17.07 5.73 1.80
C VAL A 138 16.14 5.08 2.82
N SER A 139 15.87 3.79 2.66
CA SER A 139 14.88 3.05 3.46
C SER A 139 14.96 1.54 3.19
N GLU A 140 14.03 0.77 3.73
CA GLU A 140 13.81 -0.62 3.30
C GLU A 140 13.42 -0.67 1.82
N GLN A 141 14.18 -1.41 1.02
CA GLN A 141 13.85 -1.71 -0.37
C GLN A 141 13.10 -3.04 -0.45
N TYR A 142 11.80 -3.00 -0.66
CA TYR A 142 10.96 -4.21 -0.68
C TYR A 142 11.17 -5.07 -1.92
N TYR A 143 11.46 -6.34 -1.69
CA TYR A 143 11.34 -7.40 -2.68
C TYR A 143 9.97 -8.06 -2.54
N MET A 144 9.17 -8.03 -3.59
CA MET A 144 7.76 -8.45 -3.58
C MET A 144 7.53 -9.63 -4.51
N HIS A 145 6.70 -10.59 -4.11
CA HIS A 145 6.01 -11.43 -5.08
C HIS A 145 4.78 -10.70 -5.60
N VAL A 146 4.69 -10.51 -6.91
CA VAL A 146 3.68 -9.68 -7.53
C VAL A 146 2.86 -10.49 -8.54
N ASP A 147 1.54 -10.31 -8.52
CA ASP A 147 0.61 -10.87 -9.48
C ASP A 147 0.91 -10.31 -10.89
N PRO A 148 1.10 -11.15 -11.92
CA PRO A 148 1.36 -10.68 -13.28
C PRO A 148 0.20 -9.85 -13.89
N ALA A 149 -0.99 -9.85 -13.28
CA ALA A 149 -2.14 -9.07 -13.74
C ALA A 149 -2.16 -7.61 -13.25
N VAL A 150 -1.18 -7.18 -12.43
CA VAL A 150 -1.10 -5.78 -11.99
C VAL A 150 -0.60 -4.86 -13.11
N LYS A 151 -1.04 -3.60 -13.10
CA LYS A 151 -0.42 -2.54 -13.91
C LYS A 151 0.60 -1.81 -13.04
N VAL A 152 1.88 -1.92 -13.41
CA VAL A 152 3.01 -1.28 -12.70
C VAL A 152 3.18 0.16 -13.18
N HIS A 153 3.38 1.09 -12.24
CA HIS A 153 3.55 2.52 -12.49
C HIS A 153 4.94 3.05 -12.08
N ALA A 154 5.58 2.40 -11.11
CA ALA A 154 6.96 2.70 -10.71
C ALA A 154 7.70 1.43 -10.31
N VAL A 155 9.02 1.45 -10.48
CA VAL A 155 9.90 0.31 -10.20
C VAL A 155 11.18 0.75 -9.50
N THR A 156 11.84 -0.21 -8.85
CA THR A 156 13.20 -0.07 -8.35
C THR A 156 14.07 -1.23 -8.85
N ARG A 157 15.39 -1.04 -8.92
CA ARG A 157 16.31 -2.05 -9.46
C ARG A 157 16.85 -2.93 -8.35
N PHE A 158 16.85 -4.24 -8.57
CA PHE A 158 17.54 -5.25 -7.78
C PHE A 158 18.56 -6.02 -8.63
N PRO A 159 19.60 -6.61 -8.01
CA PRO A 159 20.01 -6.48 -6.60
C PRO A 159 20.64 -5.12 -6.30
N ASN A 160 20.48 -4.62 -5.09
CA ASN A 160 21.04 -3.34 -4.63
C ASN A 160 21.77 -3.46 -3.28
N ALA A 161 21.74 -4.62 -2.65
CA ALA A 161 22.43 -4.91 -1.40
C ALA A 161 23.18 -6.26 -1.51
N GLU A 162 24.15 -6.48 -0.63
CA GLU A 162 24.91 -7.75 -0.58
C GLU A 162 24.05 -8.89 -0.07
N GLY A 163 24.23 -10.08 -0.64
CA GLY A 163 23.54 -11.29 -0.22
C GLY A 163 23.48 -12.37 -1.31
N PRO A 164 22.87 -13.53 -1.04
CA PRO A 164 22.82 -14.65 -1.98
C PRO A 164 22.04 -14.33 -3.27
N TYR A 165 21.21 -13.32 -3.26
CA TYR A 165 20.43 -12.83 -4.41
C TYR A 165 21.26 -11.97 -5.39
N GLN A 166 22.47 -11.54 -5.03
CA GLN A 166 23.38 -10.77 -5.93
C GLN A 166 23.82 -11.55 -7.16
N THR A 167 23.73 -12.88 -7.14
CA THR A 167 24.07 -13.73 -8.28
C THR A 167 22.94 -13.83 -9.31
N ASN A 168 21.77 -13.28 -9.01
CA ASN A 168 20.68 -13.21 -9.96
C ASN A 168 20.90 -12.06 -10.96
N ASP A 169 20.28 -12.17 -12.13
CA ASP A 169 20.21 -11.07 -13.07
C ASP A 169 19.47 -9.87 -12.47
N GLU A 170 19.77 -8.67 -12.97
CA GLU A 170 19.05 -7.47 -12.57
C GLU A 170 17.55 -7.57 -12.92
N VAL A 171 16.70 -7.12 -11.99
CA VAL A 171 15.27 -7.09 -12.16
C VAL A 171 14.69 -5.74 -11.76
N ASP A 172 13.71 -5.26 -12.50
CA ASP A 172 12.88 -4.12 -12.13
C ASP A 172 11.73 -4.60 -11.23
N MET A 173 11.88 -4.36 -9.92
CA MET A 173 10.88 -4.72 -8.92
C MET A 173 9.78 -3.65 -8.85
N PRO A 174 8.49 -4.03 -8.96
CA PRO A 174 7.38 -3.10 -8.80
C PRO A 174 7.39 -2.40 -7.44
N VAL A 175 7.29 -1.07 -7.46
CA VAL A 175 7.13 -0.19 -6.29
C VAL A 175 5.68 0.27 -6.17
N ILE A 176 5.06 0.65 -7.30
CA ILE A 176 3.68 1.10 -7.34
C ILE A 176 2.94 0.31 -8.39
N TRP A 177 1.79 -0.22 -7.99
CA TRP A 177 0.89 -0.87 -8.94
C TRP A 177 -0.58 -0.60 -8.65
N THR A 178 -1.37 -0.86 -9.67
CA THR A 178 -2.83 -0.89 -9.60
C THR A 178 -3.37 -2.21 -10.07
N LYS A 179 -4.52 -2.59 -9.53
CA LYS A 179 -5.27 -3.79 -9.86
C LYS A 179 -6.76 -3.54 -9.74
N ARG A 180 -7.57 -4.46 -10.20
CA ARG A 180 -8.99 -4.52 -9.89
C ARG A 180 -9.32 -5.77 -9.09
N TRP A 181 -10.29 -5.61 -8.18
CA TRP A 181 -10.93 -6.70 -7.47
C TRP A 181 -12.43 -6.55 -7.63
N GLY A 182 -13.03 -7.32 -8.54
CA GLY A 182 -14.40 -7.06 -8.98
C GLY A 182 -14.54 -5.64 -9.58
N GLU A 183 -15.45 -4.84 -9.03
CA GLU A 183 -15.65 -3.44 -9.44
C GLU A 183 -14.69 -2.46 -8.72
N GLY A 184 -14.08 -2.90 -7.61
CA GLY A 184 -13.16 -2.07 -6.82
C GLY A 184 -11.81 -1.86 -7.49
N LYS A 185 -11.23 -0.70 -7.21
CA LYS A 185 -9.89 -0.33 -7.62
C LYS A 185 -8.92 -0.55 -6.45
N VAL A 186 -7.78 -1.15 -6.73
CA VAL A 186 -6.72 -1.43 -5.75
C VAL A 186 -5.47 -0.67 -6.15
N TYR A 187 -4.91 0.10 -5.23
CA TYR A 187 -3.65 0.82 -5.35
C TYR A 187 -2.69 0.41 -4.25
N TYR A 188 -1.46 0.08 -4.60
CA TYR A 188 -0.40 -0.24 -3.67
C TYR A 188 0.86 0.56 -3.95
N ASN A 189 1.53 0.99 -2.88
CA ASN A 189 2.83 1.64 -2.89
C ASN A 189 3.76 0.95 -1.88
N SER A 190 4.91 0.43 -2.30
CA SER A 190 5.85 -0.26 -1.41
C SER A 190 6.73 0.67 -0.56
N LEU A 191 6.64 1.99 -0.72
CA LEU A 191 7.35 2.99 0.09
C LEU A 191 6.60 3.27 1.40
N GLY A 192 7.32 3.80 2.41
CA GLY A 192 6.69 4.26 3.64
C GLY A 192 6.99 3.41 4.87
N HIS A 193 8.24 2.98 5.03
CA HIS A 193 8.71 2.18 6.17
C HIS A 193 8.33 2.80 7.53
N VAL A 194 8.64 4.09 7.70
CA VAL A 194 8.31 4.88 8.89
C VAL A 194 7.69 6.23 8.49
N ALA A 195 7.13 6.95 9.45
CA ALA A 195 6.45 8.23 9.23
C ALA A 195 7.33 9.27 8.51
N GLU A 196 8.65 9.27 8.77
CA GLU A 196 9.60 10.15 8.08
C GLU A 196 9.60 9.90 6.57
N ILE A 197 9.61 8.63 6.14
CA ILE A 197 9.57 8.26 4.72
C ILE A 197 8.20 8.58 4.11
N VAL A 198 7.11 8.38 4.86
CA VAL A 198 5.77 8.76 4.38
C VAL A 198 5.66 10.27 4.16
N ARG A 199 6.36 11.11 4.96
CA ARG A 199 6.39 12.57 4.81
C ARG A 199 7.24 13.08 3.65
N MET A 200 7.98 12.24 2.94
CA MET A 200 8.65 12.66 1.71
C MET A 200 7.62 13.22 0.72
N PRO A 201 7.88 14.38 0.10
CA PRO A 201 6.91 15.01 -0.81
C PRO A 201 6.41 14.08 -1.91
N GLU A 202 7.30 13.29 -2.50
CA GLU A 202 6.98 12.34 -3.57
C GLU A 202 6.09 11.20 -3.05
N VAL A 203 6.36 10.69 -1.84
CA VAL A 203 5.57 9.60 -1.23
C VAL A 203 4.18 10.12 -0.85
N MET A 204 4.08 11.29 -0.23
CA MET A 204 2.79 11.91 0.10
C MET A 204 1.95 12.15 -1.15
N GLU A 205 2.55 12.70 -2.21
CA GLU A 205 1.82 12.97 -3.46
C GLU A 205 1.39 11.68 -4.17
N LEU A 206 2.23 10.65 -4.18
CA LEU A 206 1.86 9.32 -4.71
C LEU A 206 0.70 8.70 -3.93
N MET A 207 0.68 8.84 -2.58
CA MET A 207 -0.45 8.36 -1.77
C MET A 207 -1.72 9.18 -2.01
N ARG A 208 -1.62 10.51 -2.09
CA ARG A 208 -2.74 11.40 -2.44
C ARG A 208 -3.40 10.99 -3.75
N LYS A 209 -2.61 10.86 -4.81
CA LYS A 209 -3.09 10.43 -6.13
C LYS A 209 -3.66 9.02 -6.10
N GLY A 210 -3.03 8.10 -5.35
CA GLY A 210 -3.50 6.74 -5.17
C GLY A 210 -4.87 6.68 -4.50
N PHE A 211 -5.09 7.46 -3.44
CA PHE A 211 -6.37 7.55 -2.74
C PHE A 211 -7.48 8.10 -3.62
N VAL A 212 -7.20 9.21 -4.32
CA VAL A 212 -8.19 9.82 -5.24
C VAL A 212 -8.53 8.85 -6.37
N TRP A 213 -7.53 8.19 -6.97
CA TRP A 213 -7.74 7.24 -8.06
C TRP A 213 -8.51 5.98 -7.63
N ALA A 214 -8.17 5.43 -6.46
CA ALA A 214 -8.80 4.19 -5.97
C ALA A 214 -10.24 4.41 -5.49
N SER A 215 -10.56 5.58 -4.92
CA SER A 215 -11.89 5.87 -4.38
C SER A 215 -12.99 5.80 -5.44
N ARG A 216 -14.20 5.44 -4.99
CA ARG A 216 -15.42 5.55 -5.79
C ARG A 216 -15.72 6.99 -6.17
#